data_aea49b036040585f228f32584ba746e4
#
_entry.id   aea49b036040585f228f32584ba746e4
#
_cell.length_a   1.000
_cell.length_b   1.000
_cell.length_c   1.000
_cell.angle_alpha   90.00
_cell.angle_beta   90.00
_cell.angle_gamma   90.00
#
_symmetry.space_group_name_H-M   'P 1'
#
loop_
_entity.id
_entity.type
_entity.pdbx_description
1 polymer ?
#
loop_
_entity_poly.entity_id
_entity_poly.type
_entity_poly.pdbx_seq_one_letter_code
_entity_poly.pdbx_strand_id
1 'polypeptide(L)'
;MDYRKLKSGSDVRGVAVGEGATLTPDVAKTLGMAFARYVAGKTGKPVERVSIALGRDSRVSGPQLLEAAAQGIASAGAKAVDYGMCTTPAMYMAILTDGFRPDGSIMVTASHHPWQLNGLKFFTAEGGLGFHELDEVLDLAQSLETESPRATGEIVSTQTRTTKSSRTTT
;
A
#
# COMPACT_ATOMS: atom_id res chain seq x y z
N MET A 1 9.00 -0.40 17.04
CA MET A 1 8.92 0.97 16.46
C MET A 1 7.65 1.66 16.93
N ASP A 2 7.61 2.99 16.99
CA ASP A 2 6.37 3.74 17.29
C ASP A 2 5.74 4.26 15.98
N TYR A 3 4.72 3.55 15.50
CA TYR A 3 4.05 3.86 14.23
C TYR A 3 3.33 5.21 14.23
N ARG A 4 2.91 5.71 15.39
CA ARG A 4 2.29 7.03 15.52
C ARG A 4 3.22 8.18 15.12
N LYS A 5 4.53 7.99 15.21
CA LYS A 5 5.53 8.98 14.76
C LYS A 5 5.59 9.14 13.25
N LEU A 6 5.04 8.22 12.49
CA LEU A 6 4.94 8.32 11.03
C LEU A 6 3.73 9.14 10.56
N LYS A 7 2.84 9.49 11.46
CA LYS A 7 1.63 10.25 11.12
C LYS A 7 1.98 11.66 10.66
N SER A 8 1.52 12.01 9.47
CA SER A 8 1.64 13.34 8.88
C SER A 8 0.28 13.75 8.31
N GLY A 9 -0.50 14.48 9.09
CA GLY A 9 -1.89 14.74 8.73
C GLY A 9 -2.71 13.45 8.68
N SER A 10 -3.31 13.19 7.54
CA SER A 10 -4.09 11.96 7.26
C SER A 10 -3.27 10.88 6.53
N ASP A 11 -1.96 11.10 6.36
CA ASP A 11 -1.05 10.20 5.67
C ASP A 11 0.05 9.68 6.59
N VAL A 12 0.70 8.62 6.16
CA VAL A 12 1.98 8.17 6.71
C VAL A 12 3.10 8.80 5.91
N ARG A 13 4.12 9.34 6.59
CA ARG A 13 5.34 9.84 5.96
C ARG A 13 6.58 9.52 6.79
N GLY A 14 7.69 9.36 6.11
CA GLY A 14 8.97 9.14 6.75
C GLY A 14 10.14 9.22 5.78
N VAL A 15 11.33 9.19 6.33
CA VAL A 15 12.57 9.05 5.55
C VAL A 15 12.65 7.63 5.03
N ALA A 16 12.72 7.48 3.72
CA ALA A 16 12.74 6.18 3.05
C ALA A 16 14.09 5.82 2.44
N VAL A 17 15.00 6.79 2.33
CA VAL A 17 16.34 6.60 1.74
C VAL A 17 17.41 7.19 2.65
N GLY A 18 18.47 6.43 2.90
CA GLY A 18 19.64 6.86 3.66
C GLY A 18 19.64 6.38 5.12
N GLU A 19 20.65 6.81 5.85
CA GLU A 19 20.78 6.52 7.27
C GLU A 19 19.63 7.14 8.07
N GLY A 20 19.15 6.43 9.07
CA GLY A 20 18.03 6.88 9.90
C GLY A 20 16.67 6.77 9.22
N ALA A 21 16.53 5.96 8.16
CA ALA A 21 15.26 5.71 7.53
C ALA A 21 14.22 5.20 8.54
N THR A 22 13.04 5.84 8.52
CA THR A 22 11.91 5.51 9.40
C THR A 22 10.79 4.80 8.65
N LEU A 23 10.62 5.08 7.36
CA LEU A 23 9.70 4.38 6.47
C LEU A 23 10.49 3.34 5.67
N THR A 24 10.77 2.21 6.29
CA THR A 24 11.49 1.08 5.70
C THR A 24 10.53 0.12 4.99
N PRO A 25 11.02 -0.80 4.15
CA PRO A 25 10.19 -1.87 3.59
C PRO A 25 9.46 -2.70 4.65
N ASP A 26 10.10 -3.03 5.77
CA ASP A 26 9.45 -3.78 6.84
C ASP A 26 8.29 -3.00 7.46
N VAL A 27 8.45 -1.71 7.65
CA VAL A 27 7.39 -0.82 8.13
C VAL A 27 6.25 -0.74 7.11
N ALA A 28 6.55 -0.59 5.83
CA ALA A 28 5.55 -0.58 4.75
C ALA A 28 4.79 -1.91 4.68
N LYS A 29 5.46 -3.03 4.87
CA LYS A 29 4.84 -4.36 4.93
C LYS A 29 3.84 -4.45 6.08
N THR A 30 4.23 -4.04 7.28
CA THR A 30 3.34 -4.04 8.45
C THR A 30 2.14 -3.11 8.25
N LEU A 31 2.34 -1.94 7.65
CA LEU A 31 1.26 -1.01 7.33
C LEU A 31 0.30 -1.58 6.28
N GLY A 32 0.80 -2.29 5.27
CA GLY A 32 -0.02 -2.98 4.28
C GLY A 32 -0.91 -4.06 4.93
N MET A 33 -0.34 -4.85 5.83
CA MET A 33 -1.08 -5.86 6.61
C MET A 33 -2.15 -5.20 7.49
N ALA A 34 -1.79 -4.14 8.21
CA ALA A 34 -2.72 -3.41 9.08
C ALA A 34 -3.88 -2.81 8.28
N PHE A 35 -3.60 -2.21 7.13
CA PHE A 35 -4.64 -1.63 6.29
C PHE A 35 -5.59 -2.68 5.72
N ALA A 36 -5.10 -3.83 5.28
CA ALA A 36 -5.95 -4.92 4.83
C ALA A 36 -6.92 -5.40 5.93
N ARG A 37 -6.43 -5.55 7.16
CA ARG A 37 -7.26 -5.89 8.32
C ARG A 37 -8.25 -4.79 8.69
N TYR A 38 -7.83 -3.53 8.61
CA TYR A 38 -8.71 -2.38 8.82
C TYR A 38 -9.87 -2.39 7.82
N VAL A 39 -9.58 -2.56 6.53
CA VAL A 39 -10.60 -2.61 5.48
C VAL A 39 -11.53 -3.80 5.66
N ALA A 40 -11.03 -4.97 6.04
CA ALA A 40 -11.85 -6.14 6.35
C ALA A 40 -12.86 -5.83 7.48
N GLY A 41 -12.41 -5.19 8.56
CA GLY A 41 -13.26 -4.77 9.66
C GLY A 41 -14.32 -3.74 9.25
N LYS A 42 -13.95 -2.76 8.43
CA LYS A 42 -14.87 -1.71 7.94
C LYS A 42 -15.92 -2.25 6.99
N THR A 43 -15.56 -3.16 6.10
CA THR A 43 -16.48 -3.71 5.10
C THR A 43 -17.29 -4.91 5.62
N GLY A 44 -16.90 -5.47 6.75
CA GLY A 44 -17.50 -6.70 7.28
C GLY A 44 -17.17 -7.95 6.46
N LYS A 45 -16.20 -7.85 5.54
CA LYS A 45 -15.75 -8.99 4.72
C LYS A 45 -14.70 -9.80 5.46
N PRO A 46 -14.65 -11.13 5.25
CA PRO A 46 -13.46 -11.91 5.58
C PRO A 46 -12.24 -11.32 4.84
N VAL A 47 -11.09 -11.28 5.49
CA VAL A 47 -9.88 -10.67 4.91
C VAL A 47 -9.48 -11.32 3.58
N GLU A 48 -9.76 -12.60 3.39
CA GLU A 48 -9.51 -13.36 2.16
C GLU A 48 -10.34 -12.88 0.96
N ARG A 49 -11.40 -12.12 1.21
CA ARG A 49 -12.25 -11.50 0.18
C ARG A 49 -11.95 -10.02 -0.02
N VAL A 50 -11.03 -9.47 0.74
CA VAL A 50 -10.61 -8.07 0.59
C VAL A 50 -9.60 -7.94 -0.54
N SER A 51 -9.76 -6.88 -1.34
CA SER A 51 -8.83 -6.52 -2.40
C SER A 51 -8.37 -5.09 -2.20
N ILE A 52 -7.05 -4.88 -2.25
CA ILE A 52 -6.40 -3.58 -2.08
C ILE A 52 -5.58 -3.28 -3.32
N ALA A 53 -5.86 -2.15 -3.95
CA ALA A 53 -5.05 -1.64 -5.06
C ALA A 53 -3.85 -0.84 -4.53
N LEU A 54 -2.72 -0.93 -5.21
CA LEU A 54 -1.53 -0.14 -4.89
C LEU A 54 -1.02 0.58 -6.14
N GLY A 55 -0.55 1.79 -5.92
CA GLY A 55 0.12 2.57 -6.94
C GLY A 55 1.22 3.42 -6.32
N ARG A 56 2.08 3.98 -7.16
CA ARG A 56 3.20 4.82 -6.74
C ARG A 56 3.46 5.95 -7.72
N ASP A 57 4.12 7.00 -7.24
CA ASP A 57 4.74 8.00 -8.09
C ASP A 57 6.16 7.58 -8.53
N SER A 58 6.92 8.50 -9.09
CA SER A 58 8.25 8.23 -9.66
C SER A 58 9.40 8.20 -8.66
N ARG A 59 9.15 8.31 -7.36
CA ARG A 59 10.20 8.32 -6.33
C ARG A 59 11.02 7.03 -6.35
N VAL A 60 12.31 7.17 -6.12
CA VAL A 60 13.28 6.08 -6.14
C VAL A 60 12.94 4.95 -5.15
N SER A 61 12.43 5.30 -3.97
CA SER A 61 12.00 4.34 -2.95
C SER A 61 10.62 3.72 -3.22
N GLY A 62 9.87 4.24 -4.21
CA GLY A 62 8.50 3.83 -4.50
C GLY A 62 8.33 2.35 -4.78
N PRO A 63 9.09 1.76 -5.74
CA PRO A 63 8.94 0.35 -6.08
C PRO A 63 9.11 -0.60 -4.90
N GLN A 64 10.13 -0.36 -4.08
CA GLN A 64 10.45 -1.21 -2.93
C GLN A 64 9.38 -1.11 -1.83
N LEU A 65 8.88 0.08 -1.55
CA LEU A 65 7.83 0.29 -0.55
C LEU A 65 6.49 -0.28 -1.02
N LEU A 66 6.16 -0.13 -2.30
CA LEU A 66 4.95 -0.70 -2.88
C LEU A 66 4.97 -2.24 -2.81
N GLU A 67 6.08 -2.85 -3.20
CA GLU A 67 6.25 -4.30 -3.12
C GLU A 67 6.11 -4.80 -1.67
N ALA A 68 6.74 -4.13 -0.72
CA ALA A 68 6.65 -4.50 0.69
C ALA A 68 5.21 -4.36 1.22
N ALA A 69 4.51 -3.27 0.89
CA ALA A 69 3.11 -3.10 1.28
C ALA A 69 2.22 -4.19 0.67
N ALA A 70 2.44 -4.55 -0.61
CA ALA A 70 1.73 -5.64 -1.26
C ALA A 70 1.96 -6.99 -0.57
N GLN A 71 3.19 -7.28 -0.18
CA GLN A 71 3.53 -8.48 0.59
C GLN A 71 2.81 -8.48 1.96
N GLY A 72 2.71 -7.34 2.60
CA GLY A 72 1.96 -7.19 3.86
C GLY A 72 0.48 -7.49 3.70
N ILE A 73 -0.15 -6.95 2.66
CA ILE A 73 -1.55 -7.21 2.31
C ILE A 73 -1.76 -8.71 2.07
N ALA A 74 -0.91 -9.35 1.28
CA ALA A 74 -0.97 -10.78 1.01
C ALA A 74 -0.75 -11.62 2.29
N SER A 75 0.14 -11.19 3.17
CA SER A 75 0.38 -11.84 4.46
C SER A 75 -0.84 -11.79 5.40
N ALA A 76 -1.70 -10.79 5.25
CA ALA A 76 -2.98 -10.75 5.96
C ALA A 76 -4.03 -11.72 5.36
N GLY A 77 -3.78 -12.25 4.16
CA GLY A 77 -4.70 -13.10 3.41
C GLY A 77 -5.50 -12.37 2.33
N ALA A 78 -5.34 -11.05 2.21
CA ALA A 78 -6.03 -10.23 1.22
C ALA A 78 -5.34 -10.27 -0.15
N LYS A 79 -6.04 -9.85 -1.18
CA LYS A 79 -5.50 -9.69 -2.53
C LYS A 79 -4.89 -8.30 -2.69
N ALA A 80 -3.65 -8.25 -3.13
CA ALA A 80 -2.97 -7.02 -3.52
C ALA A 80 -2.95 -6.90 -5.05
N VAL A 81 -3.33 -5.74 -5.59
CA VAL A 81 -3.33 -5.46 -7.02
C VAL A 81 -2.42 -4.28 -7.30
N ASP A 82 -1.29 -4.54 -7.94
CA ASP A 82 -0.27 -3.54 -8.27
C ASP A 82 -0.58 -2.88 -9.62
N TYR A 83 -0.91 -1.59 -9.60
CA TYR A 83 -1.10 -0.74 -10.78
C TYR A 83 0.20 -0.06 -11.25
N GLY A 84 1.29 -0.19 -10.50
CA GLY A 84 2.57 0.41 -10.83
C GLY A 84 2.56 1.93 -10.69
N MET A 85 3.18 2.63 -11.64
CA MET A 85 3.24 4.09 -11.63
C MET A 85 1.91 4.69 -12.05
N CYS A 86 1.32 5.52 -11.20
CA CYS A 86 0.03 6.17 -11.44
C CYS A 86 -0.08 7.48 -10.65
N THR A 87 -1.22 8.13 -10.74
CA THR A 87 -1.52 9.35 -10.00
C THR A 87 -2.36 9.04 -8.76
N THR A 88 -2.29 9.92 -7.74
CA THR A 88 -3.12 9.80 -6.54
C THR A 88 -4.62 9.79 -6.86
N PRO A 89 -5.17 10.67 -7.74
CA PRO A 89 -6.56 10.57 -8.16
C PRO A 89 -6.93 9.23 -8.80
N ALA A 90 -6.03 8.64 -9.59
CA ALA A 90 -6.27 7.34 -10.23
C ALA A 90 -6.48 6.23 -9.18
N MET A 91 -5.76 6.26 -8.06
CA MET A 91 -5.92 5.27 -7.00
C MET A 91 -7.26 5.39 -6.28
N TYR A 92 -7.76 6.60 -6.08
CA TYR A 92 -9.10 6.80 -5.53
C TYR A 92 -10.18 6.40 -6.53
N MET A 93 -10.04 6.81 -7.80
CA MET A 93 -11.00 6.46 -8.84
C MET A 93 -11.07 4.96 -9.12
N ALA A 94 -10.00 4.20 -8.91
CA ALA A 94 -10.00 2.75 -9.06
C ALA A 94 -11.04 2.08 -8.16
N ILE A 95 -11.26 2.59 -6.95
CA ILE A 95 -12.26 2.07 -6.01
C ILE A 95 -13.69 2.29 -6.50
N LEU A 96 -13.91 3.38 -7.25
CA LEU A 96 -15.22 3.79 -7.74
C LEU A 96 -15.54 3.27 -9.14
N THR A 97 -14.56 2.71 -9.86
CA THR A 97 -14.72 2.30 -11.26
C THR A 97 -15.23 0.87 -11.35
N ASP A 98 -16.33 0.68 -12.09
CA ASP A 98 -16.90 -0.64 -12.37
C ASP A 98 -15.89 -1.57 -13.03
N GLY A 99 -15.87 -2.82 -12.57
CA GLY A 99 -14.96 -3.87 -13.04
C GLY A 99 -13.61 -3.93 -12.30
N PHE A 100 -13.25 -2.90 -11.53
CA PHE A 100 -12.04 -2.89 -10.71
C PHE A 100 -12.35 -2.94 -9.21
N ARG A 101 -13.17 -2.08 -8.70
CA ARG A 101 -13.70 -1.97 -7.33
C ARG A 101 -12.91 -2.72 -6.24
N PRO A 102 -11.63 -2.39 -6.02
CA PRO A 102 -10.97 -2.85 -4.81
C PRO A 102 -11.67 -2.25 -3.58
N ASP A 103 -11.56 -2.91 -2.45
CA ASP A 103 -12.16 -2.43 -1.20
C ASP A 103 -11.41 -1.24 -0.59
N GLY A 104 -10.14 -1.09 -0.94
CA GLY A 104 -9.31 0.03 -0.56
C GLY A 104 -8.14 0.21 -1.53
N SER A 105 -7.40 1.30 -1.38
CA SER A 105 -6.18 1.51 -2.14
C SER A 105 -5.11 2.23 -1.33
N ILE A 106 -3.86 2.01 -1.72
CA ILE A 106 -2.68 2.67 -1.17
C ILE A 106 -1.94 3.37 -2.30
N MET A 107 -1.69 4.67 -2.13
CA MET A 107 -0.80 5.42 -3.00
C MET A 107 0.52 5.67 -2.28
N VAL A 108 1.61 5.17 -2.86
CA VAL A 108 2.97 5.37 -2.35
C VAL A 108 3.49 6.69 -2.93
N THR A 109 3.47 7.73 -2.12
CA THR A 109 3.87 9.09 -2.51
C THR A 109 4.19 9.95 -1.29
N ALA A 110 5.06 10.91 -1.45
CA ALA A 110 5.24 12.03 -0.52
C ALA A 110 4.95 13.37 -1.19
N SER A 111 4.13 13.38 -2.24
CA SER A 111 3.75 14.58 -3.00
C SER A 111 4.98 15.34 -3.50
N HIS A 112 5.19 16.58 -3.07
CA HIS A 112 6.30 17.44 -3.47
C HIS A 112 7.42 17.56 -2.41
N HIS A 113 7.43 16.66 -1.42
CA HIS A 113 8.52 16.61 -0.43
C HIS A 113 9.85 16.14 -1.04
N PRO A 114 11.00 16.38 -0.37
CA PRO A 114 12.30 15.93 -0.84
C PRO A 114 12.34 14.44 -1.21
N TRP A 115 13.23 14.09 -2.12
CA TRP A 115 13.31 12.75 -2.71
C TRP A 115 13.61 11.61 -1.71
N GLN A 116 14.24 11.95 -0.57
CA GLN A 116 14.54 10.99 0.50
C GLN A 116 13.29 10.56 1.27
N LEU A 117 12.23 11.37 1.25
CA LEU A 117 10.98 11.06 1.90
C LEU A 117 10.09 10.24 0.98
N ASN A 118 9.25 9.42 1.59
CA ASN A 118 8.12 8.80 0.93
C ASN A 118 6.96 8.69 1.93
N GLY A 119 5.85 8.16 1.50
CA GLY A 119 4.68 8.02 2.32
C GLY A 119 3.67 7.05 1.75
N LEU A 120 2.67 6.75 2.56
CA LEU A 120 1.51 5.95 2.17
C LEU A 120 0.25 6.77 2.42
N LYS A 121 -0.54 6.94 1.39
CA LYS A 121 -1.86 7.53 1.45
C LYS A 121 -2.89 6.44 1.25
N PHE A 122 -3.86 6.35 2.17
CA PHE A 122 -4.85 5.30 2.21
C PHE A 122 -6.21 5.80 1.78
N PHE A 123 -6.91 5.02 0.97
CA PHE A 123 -8.26 5.31 0.49
C PHE A 123 -9.21 4.14 0.72
N THR A 124 -10.43 4.46 1.03
CA THR A 124 -11.59 3.56 1.00
C THR A 124 -12.65 4.11 0.05
N ALA A 125 -13.79 3.43 -0.09
CA ALA A 125 -14.91 3.95 -0.88
C ALA A 125 -15.44 5.30 -0.36
N GLU A 126 -15.16 5.65 0.88
CA GLU A 126 -15.55 6.92 1.51
C GLU A 126 -14.54 8.06 1.25
N GLY A 127 -13.41 7.77 0.62
CA GLY A 127 -12.34 8.73 0.33
C GLY A 127 -11.05 8.42 1.08
N GLY A 128 -10.17 9.41 1.20
CA GLY A 128 -8.97 9.30 2.02
C GLY A 128 -9.31 9.12 3.49
N LEU A 129 -8.50 8.38 4.22
CA LEU A 129 -8.69 8.20 5.66
C LEU A 129 -8.63 9.54 6.40
N GLY A 130 -9.51 9.71 7.38
CA GLY A 130 -9.42 10.78 8.36
C GLY A 130 -8.35 10.51 9.43
N PHE A 131 -8.12 11.50 10.31
CA PHE A 131 -7.10 11.39 11.36
C PHE A 131 -7.34 10.21 12.30
N HIS A 132 -8.60 9.98 12.72
CA HIS A 132 -8.95 8.89 13.62
C HIS A 132 -8.85 7.52 12.95
N GLU A 133 -9.25 7.43 11.71
CA GLU A 133 -9.16 6.19 10.92
C GLU A 133 -7.70 5.81 10.68
N LEU A 134 -6.84 6.78 10.40
CA LEU A 134 -5.41 6.53 10.29
C LEU A 134 -4.83 6.05 11.63
N ASP A 135 -5.26 6.62 12.75
CA ASP A 135 -4.84 6.16 14.07
C ASP A 135 -5.19 4.68 14.32
N GLU A 136 -6.38 4.23 13.88
CA GLU A 136 -6.76 2.82 13.96
C GLU A 136 -5.81 1.92 13.15
N VAL A 137 -5.42 2.34 11.95
CA VAL A 137 -4.45 1.61 11.12
C VAL A 137 -3.08 1.56 11.78
N LEU A 138 -2.61 2.67 12.34
CA LEU A 138 -1.32 2.75 13.02
C LEU A 138 -1.29 1.90 14.29
N ASP A 139 -2.36 1.87 15.04
CA ASP A 139 -2.49 1.03 16.24
C ASP A 139 -2.52 -0.46 15.89
N LEU A 140 -3.22 -0.83 14.81
CA LEU A 140 -3.15 -2.18 14.26
C LEU A 140 -1.72 -2.54 13.84
N ALA A 141 -1.02 -1.66 13.13
CA ALA A 141 0.37 -1.88 12.74
C ALA A 141 1.27 -2.10 13.96
N GLN A 142 1.10 -1.30 15.01
CA GLN A 142 1.85 -1.44 16.25
C GLN A 142 1.65 -2.82 16.92
N SER A 143 0.42 -3.33 16.90
CA SER A 143 0.12 -4.66 17.45
C SER A 143 0.68 -5.79 16.59
N LEU A 144 0.68 -5.61 15.25
CA LEU A 144 1.11 -6.61 14.28
C LEU A 144 2.63 -6.76 14.17
N GLU A 145 3.39 -5.75 14.58
CA GLU A 145 4.86 -5.81 14.58
C GLU A 145 5.40 -7.02 15.34
N THR A 146 4.63 -7.50 16.30
CA THR A 146 5.00 -8.65 17.17
C THR A 146 4.37 -9.97 16.73
N GLU A 147 3.51 -9.97 15.70
CA GLU A 147 2.83 -11.17 15.20
C GLU A 147 3.57 -11.81 14.03
N SER A 148 3.60 -13.14 13.98
CA SER A 148 4.04 -13.87 12.78
C SER A 148 2.93 -13.94 11.74
N PRO A 149 3.24 -13.88 10.43
CA PRO A 149 2.25 -14.00 9.36
C PRO A 149 1.52 -15.36 9.44
N ARG A 150 0.20 -15.33 9.36
CA ARG A 150 -0.65 -16.54 9.49
C ARG A 150 -1.34 -16.97 8.20
N ALA A 151 -1.29 -16.16 7.14
CA ALA A 151 -1.99 -16.41 5.88
C ALA A 151 -1.18 -15.93 4.68
N THR A 152 -1.52 -16.44 3.49
CA THR A 152 -0.95 -15.98 2.22
C THR A 152 -2.08 -15.63 1.27
N GLY A 153 -2.12 -14.38 0.85
CA GLY A 153 -3.00 -13.87 -0.20
C GLY A 153 -2.29 -13.82 -1.55
N GLU A 154 -2.97 -13.26 -2.53
CA GLU A 154 -2.49 -13.14 -3.91
C GLU A 154 -1.96 -11.72 -4.19
N ILE A 155 -0.87 -11.63 -4.94
CA ILE A 155 -0.35 -10.38 -5.50
C ILE A 155 -0.48 -10.47 -7.02
N VAL A 156 -1.22 -9.53 -7.61
CA VAL A 156 -1.43 -9.43 -9.06
C VAL A 156 -0.87 -8.11 -9.57
N SER A 157 -0.06 -8.17 -10.63
CA SER A 157 0.40 -6.96 -11.34
C SER A 157 -0.43 -6.74 -12.59
N THR A 158 -0.91 -5.52 -12.78
CA THR A 158 -1.62 -5.11 -14.00
C THR A 158 -0.68 -4.62 -15.10
N GLN A 159 0.63 -4.50 -14.81
CA GLN A 159 1.61 -4.12 -15.83
C GLN A 159 1.83 -5.26 -16.80
N THR A 160 1.43 -5.05 -18.05
CA THR A 160 1.73 -5.98 -19.15
C THR A 160 3.25 -6.00 -19.35
N ARG A 161 3.89 -7.14 -19.14
CA ARG A 161 5.26 -7.36 -19.60
C ARG A 161 5.23 -7.29 -21.11
N THR A 162 5.72 -6.19 -21.68
CA THR A 162 6.03 -6.13 -23.09
C THR A 162 7.23 -7.05 -23.34
N THR A 163 6.96 -8.29 -23.66
CA THR A 163 7.99 -9.20 -24.18
C THR A 163 8.37 -8.66 -25.54
N LYS A 164 9.54 -8.03 -25.62
CA LYS A 164 10.23 -7.82 -26.90
C LYS A 164 10.50 -9.18 -27.50
N SER A 165 9.67 -9.59 -28.47
CA SER A 165 9.98 -10.68 -29.37
C SER A 165 11.20 -10.23 -30.22
N SER A 166 12.37 -10.74 -29.91
CA SER A 166 13.52 -10.66 -30.79
C SER A 166 13.25 -11.59 -31.98
N ARG A 167 12.73 -11.03 -33.09
CA ARG A 167 12.79 -11.71 -34.36
C ARG A 167 14.24 -11.65 -34.84
N THR A 168 14.94 -12.76 -34.68
CA THR A 168 16.18 -13.02 -35.42
C THR A 168 15.76 -13.36 -36.85
N THR A 169 16.10 -12.48 -37.79
CA THR A 169 15.99 -12.78 -39.22
C THR A 169 17.29 -13.39 -39.62
N THR A 170 17.24 -14.62 -40.08
CA THR A 170 18.31 -15.29 -40.83
C THR A 170 18.26 -14.81 -42.25
#